data_8ef69199097c16eee149c1c99555a41e
#
_entry.id   8ef69199097c16eee149c1c99555a41e
#
_cell.length_a   1.000
_cell.length_b   1.000
_cell.length_c   1.000
_cell.angle_alpha   90.00
_cell.angle_beta   90.00
_cell.angle_gamma   90.00
#
_symmetry.space_group_name_H-M   'P 1'
#
loop_
_entity.id
_entity.type
_entity.pdbx_description
1 polymer ?
#
loop_
_entity_poly.entity_id
_entity_poly.type
_entity_poly.pdbx_seq_one_letter_code
_entity_poly.pdbx_strand_id
1 'polypeptide(L)'
;MCIRDSDDVVEKFIELSIKNGIDIIRIFDALNDFRNCETALNATMKYATKNTIASGCICYTQSPVHTVEKYVEMCKELKRMGFQTICLKDMAGTMTPYEAEHLIKGIKDAVGDMPLILHTHSTTGMAYMTLTKAIESGIDVIDTATSCFSGGTSQPSTETMFYACQQYGIETGLDEKLLNEVNDYFKPIKQKYIDNGQINPKSLGTDAQALVYKVPGGMLSNMIANLTDMKAMDK
;
A
#
# COMPACT_ATOMS: atom_id res chain seq x y z
N MET A 1 -8.30 4.24 -4.98
CA MET A 1 -8.83 5.41 -5.70
C MET A 1 -9.98 5.96 -4.88
N CYS A 2 -9.86 7.18 -4.36
CA CYS A 2 -10.98 7.87 -3.75
C CYS A 2 -11.92 8.28 -4.89
N ILE A 3 -13.08 7.65 -4.99
CA ILE A 3 -13.98 7.88 -6.12
C ILE A 3 -14.75 9.16 -5.82
N ARG A 4 -14.41 10.23 -6.54
CA ARG A 4 -15.13 11.50 -6.52
C ARG A 4 -15.91 11.73 -7.81
N ASP A 5 -15.80 10.81 -8.75
CA ASP A 5 -16.43 10.90 -10.06
C ASP A 5 -17.83 10.27 -10.04
N SER A 6 -18.62 10.55 -11.06
CA SER A 6 -19.91 9.91 -11.27
C SER A 6 -19.73 8.40 -11.57
N ASP A 7 -20.75 7.61 -11.30
CA ASP A 7 -20.70 6.15 -11.44
C ASP A 7 -20.34 5.69 -12.85
N ASP A 8 -20.79 6.42 -13.89
CA ASP A 8 -20.50 6.13 -15.29
C ASP A 8 -19.02 6.37 -15.63
N VAL A 9 -18.38 7.39 -15.05
CA VAL A 9 -16.94 7.65 -15.20
C VAL A 9 -16.14 6.57 -14.51
N VAL A 10 -16.53 6.16 -13.30
CA VAL A 10 -15.89 5.06 -12.56
C VAL A 10 -15.99 3.76 -13.34
N GLU A 11 -17.19 3.42 -13.82
CA GLU A 11 -17.41 2.23 -14.61
C GLU A 11 -16.54 2.22 -15.87
N LYS A 12 -16.51 3.35 -16.60
CA LYS A 12 -15.70 3.48 -17.82
C LYS A 12 -14.21 3.40 -17.55
N PHE A 13 -13.74 3.98 -16.45
CA PHE A 13 -12.34 3.88 -16.03
C PHE A 13 -11.92 2.44 -15.76
N ILE A 14 -12.73 1.69 -15.01
CA ILE A 14 -12.47 0.27 -14.69
C ILE A 14 -12.49 -0.58 -15.96
N GLU A 15 -13.50 -0.40 -16.82
CA GLU A 15 -13.56 -1.09 -18.13
C GLU A 15 -12.27 -0.91 -18.92
N LEU A 16 -11.83 0.33 -19.08
CA LEU A 16 -10.63 0.65 -19.84
C LEU A 16 -9.35 0.14 -19.16
N SER A 17 -9.28 0.18 -17.83
CA SER A 17 -8.15 -0.35 -17.08
C SER A 17 -7.96 -1.84 -17.33
N ILE A 18 -9.03 -2.63 -17.21
CA ILE A 18 -9.01 -4.07 -17.45
C ILE A 18 -8.70 -4.37 -18.92
N LYS A 19 -9.34 -3.65 -19.84
CA LYS A 19 -9.09 -3.80 -21.28
C LYS A 19 -7.65 -3.52 -21.66
N ASN A 20 -6.96 -2.61 -20.97
CA ASN A 20 -5.56 -2.26 -21.19
C ASN A 20 -4.59 -3.13 -20.36
N GLY A 21 -5.03 -4.20 -19.75
CA GLY A 21 -4.19 -5.22 -19.14
C GLY A 21 -3.93 -5.05 -17.64
N ILE A 22 -4.75 -4.27 -16.94
CA ILE A 22 -4.70 -4.23 -15.46
C ILE A 22 -5.47 -5.42 -14.91
N ASP A 23 -4.78 -6.32 -14.22
CA ASP A 23 -5.36 -7.54 -13.65
C ASP A 23 -5.90 -7.32 -12.24
N ILE A 24 -5.23 -6.53 -11.40
CA ILE A 24 -5.62 -6.31 -10.00
C ILE A 24 -6.14 -4.89 -9.82
N ILE A 25 -7.43 -4.77 -9.52
CA ILE A 25 -8.08 -3.49 -9.23
C ILE A 25 -8.18 -3.33 -7.71
N ARG A 26 -7.36 -2.43 -7.14
CA ARG A 26 -7.41 -2.06 -5.71
C ARG A 26 -8.39 -0.92 -5.49
N ILE A 27 -9.43 -1.18 -4.72
CA ILE A 27 -10.54 -0.27 -4.47
C ILE A 27 -10.54 0.13 -3.00
N PHE A 28 -10.57 1.43 -2.70
CA PHE A 28 -10.62 1.93 -1.33
C PHE A 28 -11.36 3.26 -1.23
N ASP A 29 -11.86 3.52 -0.06
CA ASP A 29 -12.30 4.85 0.40
C ASP A 29 -11.41 5.30 1.55
N ALA A 30 -11.02 6.58 1.57
CA ALA A 30 -10.08 7.11 2.57
C ALA A 30 -10.62 7.06 4.01
N LEU A 31 -11.95 7.06 4.16
CA LEU A 31 -12.63 6.96 5.45
C LEU A 31 -13.19 5.55 5.73
N ASN A 32 -12.87 4.58 4.87
CA ASN A 32 -13.38 3.21 4.93
C ASN A 32 -14.92 3.12 4.85
N ASP A 33 -15.55 4.03 4.11
CA ASP A 33 -16.96 3.92 3.76
C ASP A 33 -17.11 3.05 2.51
N PHE A 34 -17.37 1.76 2.71
CA PHE A 34 -17.41 0.78 1.63
C PHE A 34 -18.58 0.95 0.67
N ARG A 35 -19.60 1.75 1.00
CA ARG A 35 -20.67 2.14 0.06
C ARG A 35 -20.06 2.86 -1.15
N ASN A 36 -18.99 3.63 -0.94
CA ASN A 36 -18.26 4.31 -2.01
C ASN A 36 -17.45 3.36 -2.90
N CYS A 37 -17.29 2.10 -2.49
CA CYS A 37 -16.56 1.08 -3.26
C CYS A 37 -17.46 0.24 -4.18
N GLU A 38 -18.77 0.29 -4.01
CA GLU A 38 -19.73 -0.61 -4.68
C GLU A 38 -19.69 -0.47 -6.20
N THR A 39 -19.73 0.75 -6.74
CA THR A 39 -19.69 0.98 -8.19
C THR A 39 -18.43 0.43 -8.82
N ALA A 40 -17.27 0.67 -8.21
CA ALA A 40 -16.00 0.16 -8.72
C ALA A 40 -15.89 -1.37 -8.62
N LEU A 41 -16.39 -1.96 -7.54
CA LEU A 41 -16.46 -3.42 -7.40
C LEU A 41 -17.36 -4.03 -8.47
N ASN A 42 -18.57 -3.51 -8.63
CA ASN A 42 -19.52 -4.00 -9.63
C ASN A 42 -18.97 -3.89 -11.06
N ALA A 43 -18.32 -2.76 -11.38
CA ALA A 43 -17.65 -2.58 -12.67
C ALA A 43 -16.49 -3.58 -12.84
N THR A 44 -15.68 -3.81 -11.80
CA THR A 44 -14.59 -4.79 -11.85
C THR A 44 -15.13 -6.19 -12.15
N MET A 45 -16.19 -6.61 -11.46
CA MET A 45 -16.81 -7.92 -11.70
C MET A 45 -17.48 -8.02 -13.07
N LYS A 46 -18.09 -6.95 -13.56
CA LYS A 46 -18.75 -6.88 -14.86
C LYS A 46 -17.78 -7.07 -16.03
N TYR A 47 -16.59 -6.45 -15.96
CA TYR A 47 -15.58 -6.47 -17.01
C TYR A 47 -14.44 -7.46 -16.75
N ALA A 48 -14.55 -8.27 -15.70
CA ALA A 48 -13.52 -9.20 -15.28
C ALA A 48 -13.10 -10.16 -16.41
N THR A 49 -11.80 -10.37 -16.52
CA THR A 49 -11.19 -11.46 -17.28
C THR A 49 -10.88 -12.62 -16.33
N LYS A 50 -10.32 -13.71 -16.86
CA LYS A 50 -9.89 -14.85 -16.02
C LYS A 50 -8.79 -14.49 -15.01
N ASN A 51 -8.07 -13.38 -15.22
CA ASN A 51 -6.97 -12.92 -14.37
C ASN A 51 -7.37 -11.78 -13.44
N THR A 52 -8.56 -11.20 -13.63
CA THR A 52 -8.98 -10.01 -12.89
C THR A 52 -9.30 -10.33 -11.44
N ILE A 53 -8.71 -9.56 -10.53
CA ILE A 53 -8.90 -9.64 -9.07
C ILE A 53 -9.40 -8.30 -8.55
N ALA A 54 -10.53 -8.31 -7.85
CA ALA A 54 -10.99 -7.17 -7.07
C ALA A 54 -10.37 -7.24 -5.67
N SER A 55 -9.53 -6.26 -5.32
CA SER A 55 -8.87 -6.15 -4.03
C SER A 55 -9.50 -5.03 -3.21
N GLY A 56 -10.18 -5.38 -2.11
CA GLY A 56 -10.74 -4.40 -1.18
C GLY A 56 -9.65 -3.88 -0.23
N CYS A 57 -9.50 -2.55 -0.16
CA CYS A 57 -8.45 -1.98 0.69
C CYS A 57 -9.06 -1.29 1.90
N ILE A 58 -8.41 -1.41 3.04
CA ILE A 58 -8.72 -0.73 4.29
C ILE A 58 -7.62 0.26 4.59
N CYS A 59 -7.96 1.54 4.70
CA CYS A 59 -7.03 2.58 5.13
C CYS A 59 -6.78 2.42 6.64
N TYR A 60 -5.55 2.04 6.98
CA TYR A 60 -5.15 1.86 8.37
C TYR A 60 -4.87 3.22 9.03
N THR A 61 -5.34 3.36 10.25
CA THR A 61 -4.98 4.46 11.15
C THR A 61 -5.09 4.00 12.60
N GLN A 62 -4.50 4.75 13.51
CA GLN A 62 -4.54 4.50 14.95
C GLN A 62 -5.45 5.53 15.62
N SER A 63 -6.47 5.05 16.31
CA SER A 63 -7.33 5.86 17.17
C SER A 63 -8.07 4.97 18.17
N PRO A 64 -8.71 5.52 19.20
CA PRO A 64 -9.48 4.72 20.17
C PRO A 64 -10.61 3.88 19.57
N VAL A 65 -11.09 4.21 18.36
CA VAL A 65 -12.17 3.49 17.67
C VAL A 65 -11.66 2.49 16.64
N HIS A 66 -10.39 2.56 16.27
CA HIS A 66 -9.76 1.67 15.30
C HIS A 66 -9.08 0.50 16.03
N THR A 67 -9.90 -0.39 16.61
CA THR A 67 -9.43 -1.59 17.31
C THR A 67 -9.24 -2.77 16.34
N VAL A 68 -8.59 -3.84 16.79
CA VAL A 68 -8.44 -5.07 16.00
C VAL A 68 -9.81 -5.62 15.58
N GLU A 69 -10.79 -5.63 16.51
CA GLU A 69 -12.16 -6.09 16.26
C GLU A 69 -12.82 -5.26 15.14
N LYS A 70 -12.59 -3.93 15.14
CA LYS A 70 -13.13 -3.05 14.11
C LYS A 70 -12.56 -3.37 12.73
N TYR A 71 -11.25 -3.60 12.64
CA TYR A 71 -10.62 -4.02 11.39
C TYR A 71 -11.09 -5.40 10.93
N VAL A 72 -11.28 -6.33 11.86
CA VAL A 72 -11.86 -7.66 11.57
C VAL A 72 -13.27 -7.52 10.99
N GLU A 73 -14.12 -6.67 11.56
CA GLU A 73 -15.47 -6.39 11.02
C GLU A 73 -15.40 -5.83 9.59
N MET A 74 -14.51 -4.86 9.33
CA MET A 74 -14.29 -4.30 8.01
C MET A 74 -13.84 -5.37 6.99
N CYS A 75 -12.94 -6.27 7.39
CA CYS A 75 -12.50 -7.37 6.54
C CYS A 75 -13.63 -8.36 6.21
N LYS A 76 -14.47 -8.70 7.19
CA LYS A 76 -15.66 -9.53 6.98
C LYS A 76 -16.64 -8.86 6.02
N GLU A 77 -16.82 -7.55 6.13
CA GLU A 77 -17.68 -6.78 5.23
C GLU A 77 -17.16 -6.82 3.79
N LEU A 78 -15.85 -6.55 3.57
CA LEU A 78 -15.25 -6.65 2.24
C LEU A 78 -15.40 -8.06 1.65
N LYS A 79 -15.20 -9.10 2.46
CA LYS A 79 -15.42 -10.49 2.04
C LYS A 79 -16.89 -10.72 1.65
N ARG A 80 -17.84 -10.22 2.44
CA ARG A 80 -19.28 -10.31 2.15
C ARG A 80 -19.68 -9.57 0.87
N MET A 81 -19.05 -8.44 0.57
CA MET A 81 -19.27 -7.69 -0.67
C MET A 81 -18.78 -8.43 -1.91
N GLY A 82 -17.90 -9.42 -1.77
CA GLY A 82 -17.37 -10.21 -2.88
C GLY A 82 -15.99 -9.83 -3.36
N PHE A 83 -15.24 -9.05 -2.58
CA PHE A 83 -13.81 -8.85 -2.84
C PHE A 83 -13.05 -10.17 -2.71
N GLN A 84 -12.04 -10.36 -3.57
CA GLN A 84 -11.26 -11.60 -3.66
C GLN A 84 -9.99 -11.55 -2.81
N THR A 85 -9.48 -10.37 -2.49
CA THR A 85 -8.33 -10.14 -1.60
C THR A 85 -8.59 -8.91 -0.74
N ILE A 86 -7.90 -8.82 0.40
CA ILE A 86 -7.93 -7.65 1.27
C ILE A 86 -6.53 -7.03 1.35
N CYS A 87 -6.44 -5.71 1.25
CA CYS A 87 -5.20 -4.97 1.43
C CYS A 87 -5.32 -4.00 2.62
N LEU A 88 -4.51 -4.21 3.64
CA LEU A 88 -4.32 -3.23 4.71
C LEU A 88 -3.34 -2.15 4.23
N LYS A 89 -3.79 -0.89 4.19
CA LYS A 89 -3.00 0.24 3.69
C LYS A 89 -2.56 1.14 4.84
N ASP A 90 -1.35 0.95 5.32
CA ASP A 90 -0.67 1.84 6.26
C ASP A 90 0.09 2.93 5.48
N MET A 91 -0.66 3.90 4.97
CA MET A 91 -0.16 4.98 4.12
C MET A 91 0.72 5.99 4.87
N ALA A 92 0.62 6.05 6.19
CA ALA A 92 1.43 6.91 7.05
C ALA A 92 2.67 6.19 7.62
N GLY A 93 2.77 4.87 7.46
CA GLY A 93 3.86 4.07 8.01
C GLY A 93 3.85 4.00 9.53
N THR A 94 2.66 4.02 10.14
CA THR A 94 2.49 4.10 11.60
C THR A 94 2.21 2.76 12.27
N MET A 95 1.93 1.71 11.50
CA MET A 95 1.70 0.38 12.05
C MET A 95 2.97 -0.16 12.71
N THR A 96 2.87 -0.46 13.99
CA THR A 96 3.97 -1.07 14.74
C THR A 96 4.03 -2.58 14.52
N PRO A 97 5.18 -3.24 14.76
CA PRO A 97 5.27 -4.70 14.70
C PRO A 97 4.26 -5.42 15.62
N TYR A 98 4.01 -4.86 16.79
CA TYR A 98 3.03 -5.40 17.74
C TYR A 98 1.61 -5.37 17.16
N GLU A 99 1.21 -4.24 16.58
CA GLU A 99 -0.11 -4.10 15.96
C GLU A 99 -0.26 -4.98 14.73
N ALA A 100 0.78 -5.10 13.90
CA ALA A 100 0.79 -5.99 12.75
C ALA A 100 0.52 -7.43 13.15
N GLU A 101 1.18 -7.93 14.20
CA GLU A 101 0.95 -9.29 14.70
C GLU A 101 -0.50 -9.53 15.11
N HIS A 102 -1.05 -8.66 15.95
CA HIS A 102 -2.40 -8.83 16.48
C HIS A 102 -3.47 -8.67 15.38
N LEU A 103 -3.27 -7.70 14.51
CA LEU A 103 -4.21 -7.41 13.44
C LEU A 103 -4.23 -8.52 12.39
N ILE A 104 -3.07 -8.97 11.92
CA ILE A 104 -2.97 -10.01 10.90
C ILE A 104 -3.54 -11.32 11.41
N LYS A 105 -3.16 -11.76 12.62
CA LYS A 105 -3.71 -12.98 13.23
C LYS A 105 -5.23 -12.89 13.37
N GLY A 106 -5.76 -11.80 13.94
CA GLY A 106 -7.20 -11.63 14.13
C GLY A 106 -7.97 -11.59 12.80
N ILE A 107 -7.42 -10.99 11.75
CA ILE A 107 -8.04 -10.98 10.42
C ILE A 107 -7.99 -12.38 9.80
N LYS A 108 -6.83 -13.05 9.77
CA LYS A 108 -6.69 -14.40 9.20
C LYS A 108 -7.64 -15.40 9.85
N ASP A 109 -7.78 -15.35 11.19
CA ASP A 109 -8.74 -16.18 11.91
C ASP A 109 -10.20 -15.92 11.47
N ALA A 110 -10.52 -14.69 11.11
CA ALA A 110 -11.88 -14.28 10.78
C ALA A 110 -12.25 -14.48 9.30
N VAL A 111 -11.30 -14.31 8.38
CA VAL A 111 -11.55 -14.39 6.92
C VAL A 111 -11.03 -15.69 6.29
N GLY A 112 -10.26 -16.50 7.04
CA GLY A 112 -9.73 -17.79 6.58
C GLY A 112 -8.75 -17.63 5.43
N ASP A 113 -8.95 -18.40 4.36
CA ASP A 113 -8.04 -18.47 3.21
C ASP A 113 -8.05 -17.25 2.28
N MET A 114 -8.79 -16.18 2.62
CA MET A 114 -8.80 -14.96 1.83
C MET A 114 -7.42 -14.29 1.88
N PRO A 115 -6.76 -14.05 0.72
CA PRO A 115 -5.43 -13.47 0.71
C PRO A 115 -5.40 -12.07 1.33
N LEU A 116 -4.47 -11.86 2.25
CA LEU A 116 -4.25 -10.61 2.96
C LEU A 116 -2.93 -9.97 2.51
N ILE A 117 -3.01 -8.70 2.14
CA ILE A 117 -1.90 -7.90 1.64
C ILE A 117 -1.58 -6.82 2.66
N LEU A 118 -0.31 -6.58 2.96
CA LEU A 118 0.11 -5.43 3.75
C LEU A 118 0.89 -4.43 2.88
N HIS A 119 0.35 -3.22 2.80
CA HIS A 119 0.97 -2.06 2.17
C HIS A 119 1.34 -1.06 3.27
N THR A 120 2.63 -0.82 3.48
CA THR A 120 3.11 0.13 4.49
C THR A 120 4.20 1.03 3.92
N HIS A 121 4.22 2.29 4.36
CA HIS A 121 5.24 3.27 3.98
C HIS A 121 6.37 3.32 5.01
N SER A 122 7.57 3.67 4.55
CA SER A 122 8.78 3.72 5.39
C SER A 122 8.97 5.05 6.12
N THR A 123 7.97 5.93 6.10
CA THR A 123 8.05 7.32 6.61
C THR A 123 8.55 7.36 8.05
N THR A 124 8.04 6.50 8.91
CA THR A 124 8.39 6.46 10.35
C THR A 124 9.63 5.63 10.68
N GLY A 125 10.11 4.84 9.70
CA GLY A 125 11.16 3.81 9.91
C GLY A 125 10.66 2.47 10.44
N MET A 126 9.38 2.33 10.79
CA MET A 126 8.81 1.09 11.33
C MET A 126 8.64 -0.01 10.28
N ALA A 127 8.46 0.34 9.02
CA ALA A 127 7.95 -0.55 7.97
C ALA A 127 8.70 -1.87 7.81
N TYR A 128 10.03 -1.89 7.87
CA TYR A 128 10.81 -3.14 7.77
C TYR A 128 10.51 -4.10 8.92
N MET A 129 10.47 -3.59 10.15
CA MET A 129 10.16 -4.39 11.34
C MET A 129 8.71 -4.86 11.30
N THR A 130 7.81 -4.00 10.85
CA THR A 130 6.38 -4.31 10.68
C THR A 130 6.17 -5.41 9.64
N LEU A 131 6.81 -5.32 8.46
CA LEU A 131 6.74 -6.37 7.44
C LEU A 131 7.33 -7.70 7.90
N THR A 132 8.46 -7.66 8.63
CA THR A 132 9.05 -8.87 9.21
C THR A 132 8.06 -9.55 10.15
N LYS A 133 7.44 -8.78 11.06
CA LYS A 133 6.44 -9.32 11.98
C LYS A 133 5.17 -9.78 11.26
N ALA A 134 4.77 -9.10 10.19
CA ALA A 134 3.66 -9.51 9.34
C ALA A 134 3.91 -10.89 8.70
N ILE A 135 5.13 -11.12 8.19
CA ILE A 135 5.54 -12.42 7.61
C ILE A 135 5.45 -13.51 8.66
N GLU A 136 5.99 -13.29 9.87
CA GLU A 136 5.89 -14.22 10.99
C GLU A 136 4.44 -14.52 11.43
N SER A 137 3.53 -13.57 11.17
CA SER A 137 2.10 -13.64 11.52
C SER A 137 1.21 -14.24 10.43
N GLY A 138 1.78 -14.64 9.29
CA GLY A 138 1.08 -15.33 8.21
C GLY A 138 0.44 -14.40 7.17
N ILE A 139 1.02 -13.21 6.94
CA ILE A 139 0.61 -12.38 5.79
C ILE A 139 0.89 -13.10 4.47
N ASP A 140 0.00 -12.97 3.49
CA ASP A 140 0.17 -13.65 2.19
C ASP A 140 0.99 -12.81 1.20
N VAL A 141 0.84 -11.48 1.22
CA VAL A 141 1.52 -10.58 0.29
C VAL A 141 1.98 -9.32 1.02
N ILE A 142 3.17 -8.84 0.67
CA ILE A 142 3.70 -7.55 1.11
C ILE A 142 4.01 -6.67 -0.09
N ASP A 143 3.70 -5.37 0.01
CA ASP A 143 4.06 -4.40 -1.01
C ASP A 143 5.45 -3.81 -0.72
N THR A 144 6.28 -3.76 -1.75
CA THR A 144 7.66 -3.25 -1.68
C THR A 144 7.97 -2.36 -2.87
N ALA A 145 9.10 -1.66 -2.85
CA ALA A 145 9.59 -0.85 -3.94
C ALA A 145 11.04 -1.24 -4.28
N THR A 146 11.44 -1.14 -5.55
CA THR A 146 12.85 -1.33 -5.93
C THR A 146 13.74 -0.43 -5.10
N SER A 147 14.91 -0.90 -4.67
CA SER A 147 15.77 -0.24 -3.67
C SER A 147 16.05 1.21 -3.98
N CYS A 148 16.29 1.57 -5.24
CA CYS A 148 16.56 2.95 -5.60
C CYS A 148 15.39 3.91 -5.32
N PHE A 149 14.14 3.45 -5.30
CA PHE A 149 12.94 4.25 -4.99
C PHE A 149 12.33 3.93 -3.63
N SER A 150 12.92 3.05 -2.85
CA SER A 150 12.42 2.65 -1.53
C SER A 150 12.78 3.67 -0.44
N GLY A 151 12.16 3.50 0.73
CA GLY A 151 12.45 4.31 1.92
C GLY A 151 11.67 5.63 2.00
N GLY A 152 11.78 6.31 3.13
CA GLY A 152 11.07 7.56 3.38
C GLY A 152 9.58 7.45 3.12
N THR A 153 9.02 8.29 2.26
CA THR A 153 7.60 8.27 1.88
C THR A 153 7.21 7.14 0.94
N SER A 154 8.14 6.28 0.53
CA SER A 154 7.89 5.07 -0.27
C SER A 154 7.81 3.82 0.61
N GLN A 155 7.75 2.65 0.00
CA GLN A 155 7.69 1.35 0.66
C GLN A 155 9.11 0.84 1.02
N PRO A 156 9.21 -0.24 1.81
CA PRO A 156 10.45 -0.99 2.01
C PRO A 156 11.03 -1.54 0.71
N SER A 157 12.36 -1.71 0.68
CA SER A 157 13.08 -2.23 -0.47
C SER A 157 12.70 -3.67 -0.78
N THR A 158 12.39 -3.95 -2.05
CA THR A 158 12.13 -5.30 -2.55
C THR A 158 13.31 -6.23 -2.30
N GLU A 159 14.52 -5.77 -2.63
CA GLU A 159 15.74 -6.57 -2.50
C GLU A 159 16.04 -6.89 -1.03
N THR A 160 15.82 -5.94 -0.12
CA THR A 160 15.99 -6.19 1.32
C THR A 160 14.99 -7.22 1.82
N MET A 161 13.71 -7.11 1.43
CA MET A 161 12.69 -8.07 1.83
C MET A 161 12.88 -9.44 1.17
N PHE A 162 13.42 -9.48 -0.05
CA PHE A 162 13.81 -10.72 -0.72
C PHE A 162 14.83 -11.52 0.12
N TYR A 163 15.91 -10.86 0.57
CA TYR A 163 16.90 -11.52 1.43
C TYR A 163 16.33 -11.89 2.81
N ALA A 164 15.44 -11.06 3.38
CA ALA A 164 14.77 -11.40 4.63
C ALA A 164 13.90 -12.66 4.47
N CYS A 165 13.11 -12.76 3.40
CA CYS A 165 12.30 -13.95 3.09
C CYS A 165 13.15 -15.21 2.95
N GLN A 166 14.31 -15.12 2.28
CA GLN A 166 15.24 -16.26 2.20
C GLN A 166 15.68 -16.78 3.57
N GLN A 167 15.95 -15.88 4.54
CA GLN A 167 16.32 -16.28 5.90
C GLN A 167 15.16 -16.97 6.65
N TYR A 168 13.91 -16.67 6.29
CA TYR A 168 12.73 -17.38 6.79
C TYR A 168 12.41 -18.68 6.01
N GLY A 169 13.20 -19.03 5.01
CA GLY A 169 12.95 -20.20 4.16
C GLY A 169 11.76 -20.02 3.21
N ILE A 170 11.38 -18.77 2.92
CA ILE A 170 10.25 -18.43 2.05
C ILE A 170 10.76 -18.23 0.62
N GLU A 171 10.25 -19.03 -0.29
CA GLU A 171 10.48 -18.87 -1.73
C GLU A 171 9.56 -17.79 -2.30
N THR A 172 10.14 -16.68 -2.76
CA THR A 172 9.38 -15.56 -3.33
C THR A 172 9.13 -15.69 -4.82
N GLY A 173 9.81 -16.58 -5.50
CA GLY A 173 9.81 -16.70 -6.96
C GLY A 173 10.53 -15.55 -7.69
N LEU A 174 11.19 -14.64 -6.96
CA LEU A 174 11.94 -13.53 -7.53
C LEU A 174 13.37 -13.96 -7.90
N ASP A 175 13.89 -13.40 -8.99
CA ASP A 175 15.28 -13.59 -9.45
C ASP A 175 16.16 -12.47 -8.93
N GLU A 176 17.16 -12.80 -8.11
CA GLU A 176 18.08 -11.83 -7.50
C GLU A 176 18.84 -10.99 -8.53
N LYS A 177 19.32 -11.63 -9.60
CA LYS A 177 20.07 -10.94 -10.65
C LYS A 177 19.17 -9.93 -11.37
N LEU A 178 17.96 -10.34 -11.70
CA LEU A 178 17.00 -9.46 -12.37
C LEU A 178 16.57 -8.29 -11.46
N LEU A 179 16.38 -8.51 -10.16
CA LEU A 179 16.13 -7.42 -9.21
C LEU A 179 17.25 -6.37 -9.21
N ASN A 180 18.51 -6.83 -9.21
CA ASN A 180 19.67 -5.94 -9.25
C ASN A 180 19.76 -5.20 -10.59
N GLU A 181 19.52 -5.86 -11.71
CA GLU A 181 19.48 -5.23 -13.04
C GLU A 181 18.41 -4.14 -13.13
N VAL A 182 17.20 -4.41 -12.63
CA VAL A 182 16.10 -3.42 -12.57
C VAL A 182 16.50 -2.22 -11.71
N ASN A 183 17.07 -2.47 -10.53
CA ASN A 183 17.52 -1.41 -9.63
C ASN A 183 18.59 -0.54 -10.27
N ASP A 184 19.59 -1.15 -10.93
CA ASP A 184 20.67 -0.44 -11.61
C ASP A 184 20.17 0.40 -12.79
N TYR A 185 19.19 -0.10 -13.53
CA TYR A 185 18.53 0.65 -14.60
C TYR A 185 17.86 1.94 -14.08
N PHE A 186 17.19 1.87 -12.93
CA PHE A 186 16.45 3.01 -12.38
C PHE A 186 17.31 4.01 -11.60
N LYS A 187 18.50 3.65 -11.11
CA LYS A 187 19.39 4.57 -10.37
C LYS A 187 19.66 5.88 -11.09
N PRO A 188 20.11 5.90 -12.37
CA PRO A 188 20.36 7.15 -13.09
C PRO A 188 19.07 7.94 -13.37
N ILE A 189 17.93 7.26 -13.54
CA ILE A 189 16.63 7.88 -13.72
C ILE A 189 16.24 8.63 -12.45
N LYS A 190 16.37 8.00 -11.28
CA LYS A 190 16.15 8.66 -9.99
C LYS A 190 17.04 9.90 -9.82
N GLN A 191 18.34 9.78 -10.14
CA GLN A 191 19.25 10.90 -10.01
C GLN A 191 18.81 12.09 -10.88
N LYS A 192 18.36 11.84 -12.11
CA LYS A 192 17.79 12.87 -12.99
C LYS A 192 16.59 13.58 -12.34
N TYR A 193 15.70 12.84 -11.65
CA TYR A 193 14.55 13.44 -10.96
C TYR A 193 14.94 14.21 -9.70
N ILE A 194 16.02 13.83 -9.03
CA ILE A 194 16.59 14.62 -7.94
C ILE A 194 17.20 15.92 -8.47
N ASP A 195 18.01 15.84 -9.53
CA ASP A 195 18.74 16.97 -10.11
C ASP A 195 17.79 18.05 -10.67
N ASN A 196 16.63 17.64 -11.20
CA ASN A 196 15.62 18.57 -11.72
C ASN A 196 14.59 19.00 -10.67
N GLY A 197 14.75 18.60 -9.40
CA GLY A 197 13.89 19.00 -8.28
C GLY A 197 12.54 18.28 -8.19
N GLN A 198 12.24 17.28 -9.05
CA GLN A 198 11.00 16.52 -8.98
C GLN A 198 10.96 15.56 -7.77
N ILE A 199 12.11 15.08 -7.34
CA ILE A 199 12.24 14.32 -6.09
C ILE A 199 12.99 15.19 -5.08
N ASN A 200 12.32 15.53 -3.99
CA ASN A 200 12.96 16.21 -2.86
C ASN A 200 13.71 15.17 -2.01
N PRO A 201 15.06 15.25 -1.87
CA PRO A 201 15.82 14.28 -1.07
C PRO A 201 15.37 14.17 0.39
N LYS A 202 14.77 15.22 0.95
CA LYS A 202 14.21 15.19 2.31
C LYS A 202 13.07 14.19 2.49
N SER A 203 12.33 13.91 1.41
CA SER A 203 11.24 12.91 1.45
C SER A 203 11.74 11.46 1.45
N LEU A 204 13.02 11.25 1.22
CA LEU A 204 13.66 9.93 1.23
C LEU A 204 14.15 9.52 2.63
N GLY A 205 14.17 10.45 3.57
CA GLY A 205 14.57 10.22 4.95
C GLY A 205 13.44 9.67 5.82
N THR A 206 13.84 9.17 6.99
CA THR A 206 12.90 8.73 8.03
C THR A 206 12.54 9.90 8.93
N ASP A 207 11.26 10.04 9.26
CA ASP A 207 10.74 10.99 10.23
C ASP A 207 9.87 10.27 11.27
N ALA A 208 10.44 10.01 12.44
CA ALA A 208 9.73 9.36 13.54
C ALA A 208 8.58 10.22 14.11
N GLN A 209 8.57 11.54 13.88
CA GLN A 209 7.47 12.39 14.29
C GLN A 209 6.19 12.11 13.52
N ALA A 210 6.28 11.44 12.36
CA ALA A 210 5.12 10.98 11.61
C ALA A 210 4.23 10.01 12.42
N LEU A 211 4.76 9.34 13.45
CA LEU A 211 3.96 8.59 14.43
C LEU A 211 2.99 9.46 15.22
N VAL A 212 3.29 10.75 15.34
CA VAL A 212 2.47 11.72 16.09
C VAL A 212 1.43 12.38 15.19
N TYR A 213 1.86 12.95 14.05
CA TYR A 213 0.94 13.68 13.17
C TYR A 213 0.21 12.79 12.14
N LYS A 214 0.67 11.56 11.91
CA LYS A 214 -0.02 10.51 11.13
C LYS A 214 -0.44 10.93 9.72
N VAL A 215 0.34 11.77 9.05
CA VAL A 215 0.07 12.22 7.67
C VAL A 215 0.60 11.17 6.69
N PRO A 216 -0.21 10.71 5.72
CA PRO A 216 0.26 9.79 4.68
C PRO A 216 1.45 10.36 3.90
N GLY A 217 2.50 9.53 3.71
CA GLY A 217 3.75 9.96 3.10
C GLY A 217 3.59 10.56 1.70
N GLY A 218 2.72 9.99 0.86
CA GLY A 218 2.41 10.54 -0.47
C GLY A 218 1.73 11.91 -0.41
N MET A 219 0.84 12.14 0.57
CA MET A 219 0.23 13.46 0.80
C MET A 219 1.27 14.48 1.27
N LEU A 220 2.17 14.07 2.16
CA LEU A 220 3.25 14.93 2.65
C LEU A 220 4.16 15.37 1.49
N SER A 221 4.58 14.43 0.64
CA SER A 221 5.43 14.73 -0.52
C SER A 221 4.74 15.69 -1.50
N ASN A 222 3.46 15.47 -1.79
CA ASN A 222 2.67 16.35 -2.67
C ASN A 222 2.48 17.75 -2.05
N MET A 223 2.23 17.82 -0.75
CA MET A 223 2.10 19.10 -0.04
C MET A 223 3.41 19.88 -0.09
N ILE A 224 4.55 19.24 0.16
CA ILE A 224 5.86 19.87 0.08
C ILE A 224 6.12 20.39 -1.34
N ALA A 225 5.84 19.59 -2.38
CA ALA A 225 5.99 20.01 -3.76
C ALA A 225 5.14 21.26 -4.08
N ASN A 226 3.85 21.22 -3.72
CA ASN A 226 2.93 22.33 -3.95
C ASN A 226 3.37 23.61 -3.20
N LEU A 227 3.77 23.49 -1.93
CA LEU A 227 4.26 24.64 -1.14
C LEU A 227 5.55 25.22 -1.72
N THR A 228 6.42 24.35 -2.26
CA THR A 228 7.65 24.78 -2.93
C THR A 228 7.34 25.56 -4.20
N ASP A 229 6.44 25.04 -5.04
CA ASP A 229 5.99 25.73 -6.28
C ASP A 229 5.32 27.07 -6.00
N MET A 230 4.54 27.14 -4.91
CA MET A 230 3.88 28.34 -4.45
C MET A 230 4.83 29.32 -3.72
N LYS A 231 6.11 28.97 -3.52
CA LYS A 231 7.09 29.72 -2.71
C LYS A 231 6.57 30.04 -1.30
N ALA A 232 5.89 29.07 -0.69
CA ALA A 232 5.21 29.23 0.59
C ALA A 232 5.79 28.32 1.71
N MET A 233 6.99 27.76 1.50
CA MET A 233 7.62 26.85 2.47
C MET A 233 7.99 27.52 3.81
N ASP A 234 8.17 28.84 3.81
CA ASP A 234 8.59 29.63 4.98
C ASP A 234 7.41 30.38 5.65
N LYS A 235 6.19 30.08 5.24
CA LYS A 235 4.96 30.67 5.80
C LYS A 235 4.19 29.66 6.64
#